data_c82f7b839700bffb7a664b58fba15737
#
_entry.id   c82f7b839700bffb7a664b58fba15737
#
_cell.length_a   1.000
_cell.length_b   1.000
_cell.length_c   1.000
_cell.angle_alpha   90.00
_cell.angle_beta   90.00
_cell.angle_gamma   90.00
#
_symmetry.space_group_name_H-M   'P 1'
#
loop_
_entity.id
_entity.type
_entity.pdbx_description
1 polymer ?
#
loop_
_entity_poly.entity_id
_entity_poly.type
_entity_poly.pdbx_seq_one_letter_code
_entity_poly.pdbx_strand_id
1 'polypeptide(L)'
;QTVMQGAIEIAQQLDVPMVATNDTHYVKREDAEAQDILLCVNTGKFRTDTNRMRMETKEFYLRSPQEMYAAFPGHEEAVKRSQEIADSVDIELELGRRHFPVFTPPENKTSEDYLRELCLEGLEECYADDPRRCSDGGLSGEVLQRLDRELEVINKLGFQNYFLIVWDFVRFARQQGIAATARGSGVGSLVCYALHLSHVCPLEYDLLFERFLNEHRREAPDIDIDFDQQ
;
A
#
# COMPACT_ATOMS: atom_id res chain seq x y z
N GLN A 1 -11.96 -20.34 31.17
CA GLN A 1 -13.14 -21.23 31.36
C GLN A 1 -14.45 -20.45 31.24
N THR A 2 -14.63 -19.33 31.93
CA THR A 2 -15.89 -18.53 31.88
C THR A 2 -16.28 -18.07 30.48
N VAL A 3 -15.32 -17.56 29.71
CA VAL A 3 -15.57 -17.11 28.32
C VAL A 3 -15.97 -18.29 27.42
N MET A 4 -15.28 -19.41 27.53
CA MET A 4 -15.59 -20.62 26.75
C MET A 4 -17.01 -21.14 27.08
N GLN A 5 -17.39 -21.20 28.36
CA GLN A 5 -18.70 -21.62 28.76
C GLN A 5 -19.79 -20.68 28.21
N GLY A 6 -19.60 -19.36 28.31
CA GLY A 6 -20.55 -18.40 27.73
C GLY A 6 -20.64 -18.49 26.22
N ALA A 7 -19.54 -18.75 25.51
CA ALA A 7 -19.58 -18.98 24.05
C ALA A 7 -20.36 -20.22 23.67
N ILE A 8 -20.23 -21.30 24.43
CA ILE A 8 -21.01 -22.54 24.24
C ILE A 8 -22.52 -22.28 24.42
N GLU A 9 -22.90 -21.57 25.48
CA GLU A 9 -24.31 -21.26 25.76
C GLU A 9 -24.90 -20.37 24.65
N ILE A 10 -24.17 -19.37 24.19
CA ILE A 10 -24.62 -18.50 23.09
C ILE A 10 -24.77 -19.31 21.79
N ALA A 11 -23.77 -20.13 21.45
CA ALA A 11 -23.83 -20.96 20.26
C ALA A 11 -25.04 -21.91 20.26
N GLN A 12 -25.36 -22.51 21.41
CA GLN A 12 -26.55 -23.35 21.58
C GLN A 12 -27.85 -22.55 21.43
N GLN A 13 -27.91 -21.34 22.01
CA GLN A 13 -29.12 -20.51 21.89
C GLN A 13 -29.37 -20.01 20.47
N LEU A 14 -28.29 -19.76 19.71
CA LEU A 14 -28.40 -19.26 18.34
C LEU A 14 -28.40 -20.38 17.29
N ASP A 15 -28.27 -21.63 17.70
CA ASP A 15 -28.11 -22.79 16.82
C ASP A 15 -26.98 -22.61 15.77
N VAL A 16 -25.83 -22.09 16.22
CA VAL A 16 -24.65 -21.91 15.35
C VAL A 16 -23.57 -22.92 15.71
N PRO A 17 -22.87 -23.48 14.69
CA PRO A 17 -21.79 -24.43 14.94
C PRO A 17 -20.55 -23.70 15.51
N MET A 18 -19.87 -24.39 16.45
CA MET A 18 -18.64 -23.91 17.07
C MET A 18 -17.39 -24.50 16.38
N VAL A 19 -16.31 -23.78 16.42
CA VAL A 19 -14.97 -24.27 16.06
C VAL A 19 -13.99 -24.03 17.22
N ALA A 20 -13.16 -25.03 17.51
CA ALA A 20 -12.12 -24.92 18.54
C ALA A 20 -10.83 -24.35 17.93
N THR A 21 -10.29 -23.30 18.54
CA THR A 21 -9.05 -22.64 18.12
C THR A 21 -8.05 -22.54 19.27
N ASN A 22 -6.77 -22.36 18.97
CA ASN A 22 -5.71 -22.29 19.99
C ASN A 22 -5.01 -20.93 20.07
N ASP A 23 -5.48 -19.90 19.39
CA ASP A 23 -4.82 -18.57 19.39
C ASP A 23 -3.30 -18.68 19.14
N THR A 24 -2.91 -19.39 18.08
CA THR A 24 -1.51 -19.75 17.78
C THR A 24 -0.68 -18.53 17.42
N HIS A 25 0.42 -18.30 18.14
CA HIS A 25 1.36 -17.21 17.93
C HIS A 25 2.76 -17.67 17.52
N TYR A 26 3.09 -18.95 17.76
CA TYR A 26 4.37 -19.55 17.40
C TYR A 26 4.21 -21.04 17.10
N VAL A 27 5.23 -21.64 16.46
CA VAL A 27 5.13 -23.01 15.95
C VAL A 27 5.30 -24.06 17.03
N LYS A 28 6.36 -23.95 17.83
CA LYS A 28 6.69 -24.92 18.86
C LYS A 28 6.56 -24.30 20.25
N ARG A 29 6.27 -25.12 21.24
CA ARG A 29 6.11 -24.66 22.65
C ARG A 29 7.37 -23.99 23.22
N GLU A 30 8.56 -24.41 22.80
CA GLU A 30 9.84 -23.81 23.16
C GLU A 30 10.06 -22.42 22.55
N ASP A 31 9.36 -22.07 21.44
CA ASP A 31 9.46 -20.76 20.78
C ASP A 31 8.81 -19.64 21.61
N ALA A 32 8.15 -19.96 22.71
CA ALA A 32 7.53 -18.97 23.61
C ALA A 32 8.51 -17.88 24.08
N GLU A 33 9.80 -18.22 24.24
CA GLU A 33 10.82 -17.25 24.63
C GLU A 33 11.19 -16.30 23.48
N ALA A 34 11.27 -16.81 22.27
CA ALA A 34 11.50 -15.99 21.07
C ALA A 34 10.32 -15.03 20.84
N GLN A 35 9.10 -15.50 21.03
CA GLN A 35 7.90 -14.66 20.96
C GLN A 35 7.90 -13.56 22.03
N ASP A 36 8.33 -13.83 23.25
CA ASP A 36 8.47 -12.82 24.31
C ASP A 36 9.46 -11.72 23.92
N ILE A 37 10.56 -12.07 23.26
CA ILE A 37 11.54 -11.11 22.73
C ILE A 37 10.92 -10.28 21.60
N LEU A 38 10.20 -10.91 20.67
CA LEU A 38 9.50 -10.20 19.59
C LEU A 38 8.48 -9.18 20.11
N LEU A 39 7.73 -9.53 21.16
CA LEU A 39 6.84 -8.58 21.83
C LEU A 39 7.59 -7.39 22.43
N CYS A 40 8.77 -7.60 23.00
CA CYS A 40 9.61 -6.49 23.48
C CYS A 40 10.05 -5.57 22.35
N VAL A 41 10.53 -6.13 21.24
CA VAL A 41 10.92 -5.36 20.05
C VAL A 41 9.74 -4.53 19.51
N ASN A 42 8.59 -5.17 19.34
CA ASN A 42 7.40 -4.55 18.75
C ASN A 42 6.80 -3.44 19.63
N THR A 43 6.95 -3.54 20.95
CA THR A 43 6.42 -2.56 21.92
C THR A 43 7.46 -1.57 22.44
N GLY A 44 8.71 -1.63 21.96
CA GLY A 44 9.80 -0.77 22.41
C GLY A 44 10.14 -0.96 23.90
N LYS A 45 10.02 -2.19 24.42
CA LYS A 45 10.26 -2.54 25.82
C LYS A 45 11.46 -3.48 25.99
N PHE A 46 12.04 -3.48 27.18
CA PHE A 46 13.07 -4.45 27.55
C PHE A 46 12.47 -5.65 28.28
N ARG A 47 13.13 -6.79 28.17
CA ARG A 47 12.70 -8.03 28.83
C ARG A 47 12.67 -7.92 30.36
N THR A 48 13.48 -7.01 30.91
CA THR A 48 13.56 -6.70 32.36
C THR A 48 12.43 -5.79 32.84
N ASP A 49 11.69 -5.15 31.94
CA ASP A 49 10.61 -4.25 32.32
C ASP A 49 9.46 -5.04 32.97
N THR A 50 8.97 -4.55 34.10
CA THR A 50 7.87 -5.17 34.84
C THR A 50 6.49 -4.83 34.22
N ASN A 51 6.34 -3.65 33.64
CA ASN A 51 5.11 -3.20 33.00
C ASN A 51 5.25 -3.29 31.48
N ARG A 52 5.10 -4.50 30.93
CA ARG A 52 5.14 -4.77 29.50
C ARG A 52 4.13 -5.85 29.09
N MET A 53 3.77 -5.89 27.82
CA MET A 53 3.00 -6.98 27.25
C MET A 53 3.83 -8.26 27.27
N ARG A 54 3.24 -9.34 27.75
CA ARG A 54 3.81 -10.70 27.69
C ARG A 54 2.69 -11.73 27.71
N MET A 55 2.95 -12.91 27.20
CA MET A 55 2.05 -14.03 27.32
C MET A 55 2.26 -14.72 28.68
N GLU A 56 1.16 -15.00 29.39
CA GLU A 56 1.23 -15.59 30.72
C GLU A 56 1.60 -17.09 30.70
N THR A 57 1.38 -17.75 29.56
CA THR A 57 1.62 -19.19 29.40
C THR A 57 2.39 -19.48 28.11
N LYS A 58 2.88 -20.72 27.97
CA LYS A 58 3.55 -21.22 26.75
C LYS A 58 2.60 -22.01 25.85
N GLU A 59 1.28 -21.81 25.98
CA GLU A 59 0.29 -22.65 25.35
C GLU A 59 -0.18 -22.13 23.96
N PHE A 60 0.39 -21.04 23.47
CA PHE A 60 0.04 -20.39 22.19
C PHE A 60 0.82 -20.96 20.98
N TYR A 61 1.25 -22.21 21.07
CA TYR A 61 1.93 -22.91 19.97
C TYR A 61 0.94 -23.64 19.06
N LEU A 62 1.40 -24.02 17.86
CA LEU A 62 0.63 -24.81 16.90
C LEU A 62 0.48 -26.24 17.43
N ARG A 63 -0.66 -26.54 18.03
CA ARG A 63 -0.96 -27.87 18.58
C ARG A 63 -1.28 -28.88 17.48
N SER A 64 -0.87 -30.12 17.72
CA SER A 64 -1.32 -31.27 16.93
C SER A 64 -2.82 -31.52 17.10
N PRO A 65 -3.47 -32.22 16.16
CA PRO A 65 -4.87 -32.63 16.34
C PRO A 65 -5.12 -33.39 17.65
N GLN A 66 -4.20 -34.27 18.06
CA GLN A 66 -4.33 -35.04 19.29
C GLN A 66 -4.31 -34.14 20.54
N GLU A 67 -3.43 -33.13 20.56
CA GLU A 67 -3.38 -32.13 21.63
C GLU A 67 -4.62 -31.26 21.67
N MET A 68 -5.19 -30.92 20.49
CA MET A 68 -6.45 -30.19 20.42
C MET A 68 -7.61 -31.01 20.96
N TYR A 69 -7.76 -32.30 20.61
CA TYR A 69 -8.78 -33.16 21.18
C TYR A 69 -8.62 -33.31 22.72
N ALA A 70 -7.39 -33.40 23.20
CA ALA A 70 -7.11 -33.47 24.64
C ALA A 70 -7.43 -32.14 25.38
N ALA A 71 -7.31 -30.99 24.69
CA ALA A 71 -7.59 -29.68 25.26
C ALA A 71 -9.09 -29.34 25.31
N PHE A 72 -9.91 -29.97 24.48
CA PHE A 72 -11.37 -29.73 24.37
C PHE A 72 -12.19 -31.02 24.57
N PRO A 73 -12.07 -31.72 25.73
CA PRO A 73 -12.83 -32.93 25.98
C PRO A 73 -14.34 -32.64 26.00
N GLY A 74 -15.12 -33.46 25.31
CA GLY A 74 -16.57 -33.29 25.17
C GLY A 74 -16.97 -32.28 24.08
N HIS A 75 -15.99 -31.74 23.33
CA HIS A 75 -16.23 -30.82 22.22
C HIS A 75 -15.49 -31.25 20.95
N GLU A 76 -15.40 -32.58 20.74
CA GLU A 76 -14.66 -33.20 19.63
C GLU A 76 -15.14 -32.68 18.26
N GLU A 77 -16.46 -32.45 18.12
CA GLU A 77 -17.04 -31.90 16.89
C GLU A 77 -16.55 -30.47 16.60
N ALA A 78 -16.31 -29.65 17.63
CA ALA A 78 -15.75 -28.30 17.45
C ALA A 78 -14.31 -28.36 16.98
N VAL A 79 -13.52 -29.34 17.40
CA VAL A 79 -12.13 -29.56 16.90
C VAL A 79 -12.18 -30.02 15.43
N LYS A 80 -13.04 -30.98 15.09
CA LYS A 80 -13.21 -31.51 13.73
C LYS A 80 -13.69 -30.43 12.76
N ARG A 81 -14.48 -29.47 13.21
CA ARG A 81 -15.03 -28.38 12.40
C ARG A 81 -13.97 -27.55 11.68
N SER A 82 -12.78 -27.45 12.23
CA SER A 82 -11.65 -26.76 11.56
C SER A 82 -11.31 -27.40 10.21
N GLN A 83 -11.40 -28.74 10.11
CA GLN A 83 -11.21 -29.45 8.85
C GLN A 83 -12.38 -29.21 7.88
N GLU A 84 -13.62 -29.23 8.37
CA GLU A 84 -14.80 -28.95 7.55
C GLU A 84 -14.74 -27.52 6.95
N ILE A 85 -14.29 -26.55 7.74
CA ILE A 85 -14.06 -25.18 7.26
C ILE A 85 -12.98 -25.16 6.18
N ALA A 86 -11.83 -25.82 6.42
CA ALA A 86 -10.76 -25.90 5.44
C ALA A 86 -11.21 -26.54 4.13
N ASP A 87 -11.98 -27.62 4.21
CA ASP A 87 -12.52 -28.33 3.04
C ASP A 87 -13.57 -27.51 2.27
N SER A 88 -14.22 -26.55 2.92
CA SER A 88 -15.20 -25.66 2.30
C SER A 88 -14.57 -24.47 1.56
N VAL A 89 -13.28 -24.20 1.77
CA VAL A 89 -12.56 -23.08 1.14
C VAL A 89 -12.06 -23.51 -0.24
N ASP A 90 -12.57 -22.85 -1.28
CA ASP A 90 -12.12 -22.97 -2.67
C ASP A 90 -11.86 -21.57 -3.23
N ILE A 91 -10.69 -21.02 -2.87
CA ILE A 91 -10.30 -19.65 -3.23
C ILE A 91 -9.04 -19.69 -4.08
N GLU A 92 -9.12 -19.18 -5.29
CA GLU A 92 -7.95 -18.90 -6.13
C GLU A 92 -7.50 -17.45 -5.90
N LEU A 93 -6.33 -17.31 -5.29
CA LEU A 93 -5.72 -16.00 -5.08
C LEU A 93 -4.98 -15.57 -6.37
N GLU A 94 -5.46 -14.51 -7.00
CA GLU A 94 -4.78 -13.89 -8.16
C GLU A 94 -3.50 -13.17 -7.73
N LEU A 95 -2.48 -13.94 -7.33
CA LEU A 95 -1.20 -13.39 -6.87
C LEU A 95 -0.48 -12.67 -8.01
N GLY A 96 0.03 -11.46 -7.72
CA GLY A 96 0.78 -10.65 -8.67
C GLY A 96 -0.07 -9.79 -9.60
N ARG A 97 -1.40 -9.87 -9.55
CA ARG A 97 -2.27 -8.94 -10.24
C ARG A 97 -2.34 -7.62 -9.48
N ARG A 98 -2.09 -6.54 -10.19
CA ARG A 98 -2.23 -5.18 -9.63
C ARG A 98 -3.67 -4.71 -9.77
N HIS A 99 -4.28 -4.29 -8.68
CA HIS A 99 -5.63 -3.72 -8.66
C HIS A 99 -5.52 -2.21 -8.39
N PHE A 100 -5.28 -1.45 -9.45
CA PHE A 100 -5.33 0.00 -9.37
C PHE A 100 -6.72 0.51 -9.78
N PRO A 101 -7.21 1.59 -9.14
CA PRO A 101 -8.37 2.29 -9.64
C PRO A 101 -8.12 2.78 -11.07
N VAL A 102 -9.17 2.85 -11.86
CA VAL A 102 -9.11 3.38 -13.22
C VAL A 102 -9.60 4.83 -13.19
N PHE A 103 -8.76 5.75 -13.65
CA PHE A 103 -9.16 7.13 -13.87
C PHE A 103 -9.96 7.22 -15.17
N THR A 104 -11.05 7.97 -15.19
CA THR A 104 -11.86 8.18 -16.39
C THR A 104 -11.58 9.58 -16.93
N PRO A 105 -10.77 9.72 -18.00
CA PRO A 105 -10.52 11.01 -18.63
C PRO A 105 -11.79 11.62 -19.24
N PRO A 106 -11.88 12.95 -19.36
CA PRO A 106 -12.97 13.61 -20.06
C PRO A 106 -12.93 13.32 -21.57
N GLU A 107 -14.06 13.57 -22.26
CA GLU A 107 -14.15 13.56 -23.72
C GLU A 107 -13.76 12.24 -24.41
N ASN A 108 -13.88 11.11 -23.73
CA ASN A 108 -13.48 9.79 -24.22
C ASN A 108 -12.00 9.68 -24.63
N LYS A 109 -11.12 10.53 -24.10
CA LYS A 109 -9.66 10.41 -24.28
C LYS A 109 -9.12 9.16 -23.59
N THR A 110 -8.01 8.64 -24.09
CA THR A 110 -7.27 7.60 -23.36
C THR A 110 -6.54 8.22 -22.16
N SER A 111 -6.22 7.42 -21.13
CA SER A 111 -5.42 7.91 -20.00
C SER A 111 -4.03 8.39 -20.43
N GLU A 112 -3.45 7.78 -21.47
CA GLU A 112 -2.16 8.15 -22.06
C GLU A 112 -2.21 9.53 -22.69
N ASP A 113 -3.18 9.75 -23.58
CA ASP A 113 -3.34 11.03 -24.28
C ASP A 113 -3.65 12.15 -23.30
N TYR A 114 -4.53 11.90 -22.34
CA TYR A 114 -4.90 12.89 -21.33
C TYR A 114 -3.75 13.25 -20.40
N LEU A 115 -2.97 12.25 -19.95
CA LEU A 115 -1.78 12.51 -19.15
C LEU A 115 -0.76 13.36 -19.92
N ARG A 116 -0.53 13.05 -21.20
CA ARG A 116 0.36 13.84 -22.06
C ARG A 116 -0.11 15.28 -22.22
N GLU A 117 -1.39 15.49 -22.48
CA GLU A 117 -2.01 16.81 -22.62
C GLU A 117 -1.79 17.66 -21.36
N LEU A 118 -2.12 17.12 -20.19
CA LEU A 118 -1.92 17.79 -18.91
C LEU A 118 -0.45 18.14 -18.65
N CYS A 119 0.48 17.24 -19.04
CA CYS A 119 1.90 17.52 -18.91
C CYS A 119 2.37 18.65 -19.82
N LEU A 120 1.90 18.71 -21.06
CA LEU A 120 2.27 19.79 -22.00
C LEU A 120 1.75 21.14 -21.48
N GLU A 121 0.48 21.22 -21.11
CA GLU A 121 -0.13 22.41 -20.53
C GLU A 121 0.62 22.89 -19.26
N GLY A 122 0.86 21.96 -18.33
CA GLY A 122 1.55 22.30 -17.08
C GLY A 122 3.00 22.70 -17.28
N LEU A 123 3.73 22.16 -18.27
CA LEU A 123 5.11 22.58 -18.56
C LEU A 123 5.15 23.96 -19.24
N GLU A 124 4.17 24.29 -20.09
CA GLU A 124 4.04 25.65 -20.63
C GLU A 124 3.80 26.66 -19.51
N GLU A 125 2.95 26.32 -18.53
CA GLU A 125 2.76 27.16 -17.33
C GLU A 125 4.03 27.27 -16.49
N CYS A 126 4.68 26.14 -16.17
CA CYS A 126 5.87 26.09 -15.31
C CYS A 126 7.08 26.84 -15.91
N TYR A 127 7.19 26.87 -17.23
CA TYR A 127 8.29 27.49 -17.96
C TYR A 127 7.94 28.80 -18.66
N ALA A 128 6.77 29.39 -18.35
CA ALA A 128 6.31 30.63 -18.96
C ALA A 128 7.35 31.78 -18.91
N ASP A 129 8.13 31.83 -17.81
CA ASP A 129 9.17 32.84 -17.58
C ASP A 129 10.60 32.35 -17.93
N ASP A 130 10.77 31.14 -18.48
CA ASP A 130 12.08 30.63 -18.92
C ASP A 130 12.14 30.45 -20.44
N PRO A 131 12.61 31.44 -21.18
CA PRO A 131 12.69 31.42 -22.65
C PRO A 131 13.64 30.35 -23.22
N ARG A 132 14.49 29.74 -22.38
CA ARG A 132 15.35 28.62 -22.78
C ARG A 132 14.53 27.31 -22.91
N ARG A 133 13.47 27.18 -22.12
CA ARG A 133 12.65 25.97 -22.03
C ARG A 133 11.29 26.11 -22.67
N CYS A 134 10.74 27.32 -22.71
CA CYS A 134 9.49 27.65 -23.40
C CYS A 134 9.61 29.02 -24.06
N SER A 135 9.23 29.14 -25.33
CA SER A 135 9.26 30.37 -26.11
C SER A 135 8.03 30.44 -27.03
N ASP A 136 7.91 31.47 -27.88
CA ASP A 136 6.80 31.60 -28.86
C ASP A 136 6.64 30.38 -29.80
N GLY A 137 7.67 29.53 -29.93
CA GLY A 137 7.63 28.27 -30.65
C GLY A 137 7.20 27.06 -29.82
N GLY A 138 6.81 27.24 -28.54
CA GLY A 138 6.45 26.19 -27.59
C GLY A 138 7.64 25.68 -26.76
N LEU A 139 7.48 24.49 -26.17
CA LEU A 139 8.48 23.86 -25.33
C LEU A 139 9.75 23.46 -26.13
N SER A 140 10.89 23.59 -25.49
CA SER A 140 12.19 23.24 -26.10
C SER A 140 12.31 21.75 -26.40
N GLY A 141 13.18 21.39 -27.36
CA GLY A 141 13.44 19.98 -27.70
C GLY A 141 13.96 19.15 -26.53
N GLU A 142 14.74 19.74 -25.61
CA GLU A 142 15.22 19.07 -24.40
C GLU A 142 14.05 18.69 -23.47
N VAL A 143 13.14 19.62 -23.23
CA VAL A 143 11.94 19.39 -22.41
C VAL A 143 11.06 18.29 -22.99
N LEU A 144 10.78 18.39 -24.30
CA LEU A 144 9.94 17.40 -25.00
C LEU A 144 10.58 16.00 -25.01
N GLN A 145 11.88 15.90 -25.25
CA GLN A 145 12.58 14.62 -25.25
C GLN A 145 12.55 13.96 -23.85
N ARG A 146 12.74 14.74 -22.79
CA ARG A 146 12.65 14.22 -21.41
C ARG A 146 11.22 13.79 -21.07
N LEU A 147 10.22 14.59 -21.43
CA LEU A 147 8.83 14.25 -21.22
C LEU A 147 8.43 12.94 -21.94
N ASP A 148 8.77 12.84 -23.24
CA ASP A 148 8.45 11.65 -24.04
C ASP A 148 9.05 10.40 -23.46
N ARG A 149 10.32 10.45 -23.00
CA ARG A 149 11.01 9.33 -22.33
C ARG A 149 10.31 8.91 -21.04
N GLU A 150 9.91 9.86 -20.20
CA GLU A 150 9.23 9.55 -18.93
C GLU A 150 7.84 8.95 -19.19
N LEU A 151 7.06 9.53 -20.11
CA LEU A 151 5.74 9.03 -20.49
C LEU A 151 5.81 7.64 -21.13
N GLU A 152 6.82 7.35 -21.94
CA GLU A 152 7.04 6.00 -22.51
C GLU A 152 7.21 4.96 -21.40
N VAL A 153 8.04 5.24 -20.40
CA VAL A 153 8.24 4.33 -19.25
C VAL A 153 6.97 4.17 -18.42
N ILE A 154 6.27 5.27 -18.12
CA ILE A 154 5.01 5.27 -17.37
C ILE A 154 3.95 4.44 -18.09
N ASN A 155 3.81 4.61 -19.40
CA ASN A 155 2.85 3.89 -20.24
C ASN A 155 3.19 2.40 -20.34
N LYS A 156 4.45 2.06 -20.57
CA LYS A 156 4.94 0.67 -20.63
C LYS A 156 4.68 -0.10 -19.34
N LEU A 157 4.78 0.58 -18.19
CA LEU A 157 4.54 -0.01 -16.87
C LEU A 157 3.06 0.04 -16.42
N GLY A 158 2.20 0.74 -17.17
CA GLY A 158 0.76 0.83 -16.90
C GLY A 158 0.38 1.74 -15.74
N PHE A 159 1.17 2.80 -15.47
CA PHE A 159 0.96 3.69 -14.33
C PHE A 159 0.24 5.02 -14.65
N GLN A 160 -0.28 5.21 -15.87
CA GLN A 160 -0.97 6.43 -16.28
C GLN A 160 -2.10 6.82 -15.33
N ASN A 161 -2.95 5.84 -14.98
CA ASN A 161 -4.06 6.06 -14.07
C ASN A 161 -3.60 6.47 -12.67
N TYR A 162 -2.47 5.93 -12.20
CA TYR A 162 -1.89 6.29 -10.91
C TYR A 162 -1.49 7.78 -10.88
N PHE A 163 -0.77 8.26 -11.90
CA PHE A 163 -0.40 9.68 -12.01
C PHE A 163 -1.63 10.59 -12.11
N LEU A 164 -2.63 10.21 -12.89
CA LEU A 164 -3.86 10.98 -13.04
C LEU A 164 -4.66 11.08 -11.74
N ILE A 165 -4.72 10.01 -10.96
CA ILE A 165 -5.39 10.00 -9.66
C ILE A 165 -4.67 10.91 -8.66
N VAL A 166 -3.32 10.82 -8.58
CA VAL A 166 -2.54 11.69 -7.70
C VAL A 166 -2.65 13.16 -8.13
N TRP A 167 -2.61 13.43 -9.45
CA TRP A 167 -2.85 14.76 -9.99
C TRP A 167 -4.22 15.31 -9.57
N ASP A 168 -5.28 14.52 -9.65
CA ASP A 168 -6.62 14.95 -9.31
C ASP A 168 -6.75 15.35 -7.83
N PHE A 169 -6.09 14.61 -6.93
CA PHE A 169 -6.03 14.98 -5.51
C PHE A 169 -5.32 16.31 -5.28
N VAL A 170 -4.16 16.51 -5.89
CA VAL A 170 -3.38 17.74 -5.75
C VAL A 170 -4.10 18.92 -6.43
N ARG A 171 -4.69 18.71 -7.60
CA ARG A 171 -5.55 19.71 -8.26
C ARG A 171 -6.69 20.17 -7.36
N PHE A 172 -7.41 19.23 -6.75
CA PHE A 172 -8.49 19.55 -5.81
C PHE A 172 -7.97 20.36 -4.62
N ALA A 173 -6.88 19.95 -4.00
CA ALA A 173 -6.27 20.67 -2.87
C ALA A 173 -5.90 22.11 -3.25
N ARG A 174 -5.25 22.32 -4.39
CA ARG A 174 -4.89 23.65 -4.91
C ARG A 174 -6.13 24.53 -5.16
N GLN A 175 -7.20 23.96 -5.70
CA GLN A 175 -8.46 24.69 -5.91
C GLN A 175 -9.11 25.14 -4.59
N GLN A 176 -8.84 24.41 -3.49
CA GLN A 176 -9.29 24.81 -2.13
C GLN A 176 -8.28 25.73 -1.41
N GLY A 177 -7.20 26.12 -2.07
CA GLY A 177 -6.14 26.95 -1.46
C GLY A 177 -5.23 26.18 -0.50
N ILE A 178 -5.27 24.84 -0.51
CA ILE A 178 -4.42 23.97 0.30
C ILE A 178 -3.10 23.73 -0.44
N ALA A 179 -1.98 24.08 0.21
CA ALA A 179 -0.66 23.80 -0.34
C ALA A 179 -0.40 22.28 -0.35
N ALA A 180 0.15 21.80 -1.46
CA ALA A 180 0.51 20.41 -1.63
C ALA A 180 1.84 20.29 -2.37
N THR A 181 2.72 19.37 -1.97
CA THR A 181 3.99 19.14 -2.63
C THR A 181 4.46 17.69 -2.49
N ALA A 182 5.02 17.15 -3.58
CA ALA A 182 5.68 15.85 -3.53
C ALA A 182 7.04 15.95 -2.85
N ARG A 183 7.39 14.89 -2.12
CA ARG A 183 8.72 14.68 -1.54
C ARG A 183 9.33 13.36 -2.03
N GLY A 184 10.57 13.11 -1.63
CA GLY A 184 11.26 11.86 -1.96
C GLY A 184 11.68 11.77 -3.42
N SER A 185 11.61 10.58 -4.01
CA SER A 185 12.09 10.32 -5.38
C SER A 185 11.22 10.92 -6.48
N GLY A 186 9.94 11.20 -6.21
CA GLY A 186 9.01 11.79 -7.17
C GLY A 186 9.44 13.14 -7.73
N VAL A 187 10.26 13.91 -6.98
CA VAL A 187 10.81 15.18 -7.43
C VAL A 187 11.78 15.05 -8.62
N GLY A 188 12.28 13.84 -8.90
CA GLY A 188 13.12 13.54 -10.07
C GLY A 188 12.33 13.38 -11.38
N SER A 189 10.99 13.42 -11.35
CA SER A 189 10.14 13.26 -12.51
C SER A 189 9.67 14.59 -13.09
N LEU A 190 9.90 14.79 -14.39
CA LEU A 190 9.37 15.92 -15.13
C LEU A 190 7.84 15.85 -15.24
N VAL A 191 7.26 14.66 -15.30
CA VAL A 191 5.80 14.45 -15.25
C VAL A 191 5.23 14.92 -13.91
N CYS A 192 5.88 14.62 -12.78
CA CYS A 192 5.45 15.15 -11.48
C CYS A 192 5.53 16.68 -11.40
N TYR A 193 6.57 17.29 -11.99
CA TYR A 193 6.72 18.74 -12.08
C TYR A 193 5.62 19.35 -12.96
N ALA A 194 5.38 18.78 -14.15
CA ALA A 194 4.35 19.20 -15.08
C ALA A 194 2.93 19.16 -14.46
N LEU A 195 2.64 18.13 -13.70
CA LEU A 195 1.34 17.96 -13.03
C LEU A 195 1.23 18.79 -11.74
N HIS A 196 2.20 19.66 -11.45
CA HIS A 196 2.30 20.43 -10.21
C HIS A 196 2.28 19.59 -8.93
N LEU A 197 2.69 18.33 -9.01
CA LEU A 197 2.90 17.48 -7.84
C LEU A 197 4.19 17.87 -7.11
N SER A 198 5.22 18.31 -7.87
CA SER A 198 6.50 18.82 -7.36
C SER A 198 6.70 20.25 -7.80
N HIS A 199 7.35 21.05 -6.95
CA HIS A 199 7.77 22.42 -7.28
C HIS A 199 9.26 22.50 -7.67
N VAL A 200 9.95 21.36 -7.72
CA VAL A 200 11.36 21.26 -8.07
C VAL A 200 11.48 20.82 -9.53
N CYS A 201 12.12 21.66 -10.36
CA CYS A 201 12.38 21.33 -11.75
C CYS A 201 13.51 20.30 -11.87
N PRO A 202 13.25 19.07 -12.35
CA PRO A 202 14.30 18.05 -12.42
C PRO A 202 15.37 18.35 -13.46
N LEU A 203 15.09 19.17 -14.48
CA LEU A 203 16.07 19.59 -15.48
C LEU A 203 17.03 20.64 -14.93
N GLU A 204 16.58 21.49 -14.01
CA GLU A 204 17.44 22.53 -13.41
C GLU A 204 18.48 21.93 -12.47
N TYR A 205 18.09 20.86 -11.74
CA TYR A 205 18.93 20.21 -10.73
C TYR A 205 19.52 18.89 -11.21
N ASP A 206 19.44 18.58 -12.50
CA ASP A 206 19.95 17.34 -13.11
C ASP A 206 19.51 16.07 -12.37
N LEU A 207 18.23 16.00 -12.02
CA LEU A 207 17.65 14.89 -11.27
C LEU A 207 17.31 13.72 -12.20
N LEU A 208 17.67 12.50 -11.75
CA LEU A 208 17.48 11.28 -12.53
C LEU A 208 16.09 10.67 -12.30
N PHE A 209 15.32 10.55 -13.37
CA PHE A 209 14.01 9.89 -13.35
C PHE A 209 14.10 8.40 -12.96
N GLU A 210 15.19 7.72 -13.32
CA GLU A 210 15.40 6.31 -13.05
C GLU A 210 15.52 5.97 -11.57
N ARG A 211 15.77 6.96 -10.70
CA ARG A 211 15.71 6.81 -9.25
C ARG A 211 14.28 6.72 -8.72
N PHE A 212 13.34 7.30 -9.43
CA PHE A 212 11.93 7.28 -9.11
C PHE A 212 11.22 6.10 -9.78
N LEU A 213 11.34 5.96 -11.09
CA LEU A 213 10.71 4.91 -11.87
C LEU A 213 11.66 4.36 -12.94
N ASN A 214 11.73 3.02 -13.03
CA ASN A 214 12.59 2.39 -14.00
C ASN A 214 11.98 1.06 -14.46
N GLU A 215 12.18 0.68 -15.73
CA GLU A 215 11.59 -0.49 -16.37
C GLU A 215 11.94 -1.83 -15.70
N HIS A 216 13.06 -1.90 -14.99
CA HIS A 216 13.54 -3.11 -14.33
C HIS A 216 12.97 -3.28 -12.92
N ARG A 217 12.33 -2.26 -12.36
CA ARG A 217 11.67 -2.30 -11.05
C ARG A 217 10.22 -2.72 -11.22
N ARG A 218 9.84 -3.81 -10.59
CA ARG A 218 8.45 -4.33 -10.63
C ARG A 218 7.51 -3.65 -9.62
N GLU A 219 8.06 -2.83 -8.75
CA GLU A 219 7.29 -2.10 -7.73
C GLU A 219 6.59 -0.89 -8.35
N ALA A 220 5.42 -0.58 -7.84
CA ALA A 220 4.72 0.65 -8.21
C ALA A 220 5.54 1.88 -7.74
N PRO A 221 5.47 3.02 -8.48
CA PRO A 221 6.03 4.25 -7.99
C PRO A 221 5.33 4.66 -6.70
N ASP A 222 6.09 5.27 -5.79
CA ASP A 222 5.58 5.84 -4.56
C ASP A 222 5.71 7.37 -4.63
N ILE A 223 4.57 8.05 -4.70
CA ILE A 223 4.51 9.52 -4.72
C ILE A 223 3.96 9.96 -3.36
N ASP A 224 4.86 10.34 -2.48
CA ASP A 224 4.52 10.96 -1.21
C ASP A 224 4.10 12.43 -1.42
N ILE A 225 2.90 12.79 -1.03
CA ILE A 225 2.40 14.17 -1.09
C ILE A 225 2.12 14.66 0.32
N ASP A 226 2.75 15.77 0.68
CA ASP A 226 2.45 16.49 1.92
C ASP A 226 1.42 17.58 1.63
N PHE A 227 0.38 17.66 2.46
CA PHE A 227 -0.67 18.68 2.41
C PHE A 227 -0.58 19.58 3.64
N ASP A 228 -0.83 20.88 3.46
CA ASP A 228 -0.94 21.80 4.59
C ASP A 228 -2.17 21.46 5.44
N GLN A 229 -1.99 21.53 6.76
CA GLN A 229 -3.09 21.37 7.73
C GLN A 229 -3.72 22.74 7.97
N GLN A 230 -4.99 22.90 7.59
CA GLN A 230 -5.80 24.06 7.93
C GLN A 230 -6.52 23.87 9.25
#